data_7a0647552845e7ee85c557b8a4bf7798
#
_entry.id   7a0647552845e7ee85c557b8a4bf7798
#
_cell.length_a   1.000
_cell.length_b   1.000
_cell.length_c   1.000
_cell.angle_alpha   90.00
_cell.angle_beta   90.00
_cell.angle_gamma   90.00
#
_symmetry.space_group_name_H-M   'P 1'
#
loop_
_entity.id
_entity.type
_entity.pdbx_description
1 polymer ?
#
loop_
_entity_poly.entity_id
_entity_poly.type
_entity_poly.pdbx_seq_one_letter_code
_entity_poly.pdbx_strand_id
1 'polypeptide(L)'
;MKTSAHNIRILSLLLLFILLHSISEAKQYFFQQIPSQNGLSSMVRCMEVSQEKGYVWIGTRSGIGRFDGYEQRRYLRGNVTHILEDEEHTIWVITEKGVFRYNEIEDNFILVRDKDNNPVIASSLCLWEDGVIFGGRGRLYKYNYEDHIINLFHTLKPNGKYHISNLYQWDSRTLLATNRWAKALFIDIATGNTRPVPFNSEQIISLLIDKKGNVWVAHYNQGVSCYGRNGKQLQTYHTQNSPLKTNVVLSLEEHNGQIWMGTDGGGIHVLNPQTGKISTLRYIPGDRYSLPANSILCLYNDKSDNMWAGSVRNGLINIKEVGMKTYQDVLPGQNYGLSEKTILSIYQDNDNQIWIGTDGGGINLFDPATGKFHHILSTWEEKVASITGMDKNHLLVSLFSQGLFVFHKETHRYQPLVIINDSINRSEE
;
A
#
# COMPACT_ATOMS: atom_id res chain seq x y z
N MET A 1 -1.86 -51.58 -22.90
CA MET A 1 -1.37 -51.18 -21.55
C MET A 1 -0.20 -50.17 -21.51
N LYS A 2 0.58 -49.99 -22.57
CA LYS A 2 1.73 -49.02 -22.57
C LYS A 2 1.32 -47.55 -22.76
N THR A 3 0.21 -47.24 -23.41
CA THR A 3 -0.31 -45.89 -23.66
C THR A 3 -0.90 -45.21 -22.41
N SER A 4 -1.45 -45.98 -21.49
CA SER A 4 -2.06 -45.46 -20.24
C SER A 4 -0.97 -44.91 -19.26
N ALA A 5 0.18 -45.58 -19.17
CA ALA A 5 1.26 -45.16 -18.26
C ALA A 5 1.99 -43.89 -18.76
N HIS A 6 2.04 -43.68 -20.08
CA HIS A 6 2.63 -42.49 -20.67
C HIS A 6 1.77 -41.24 -20.42
N ASN A 7 0.47 -41.37 -20.57
CA ASN A 7 -0.48 -40.27 -20.32
C ASN A 7 -0.55 -39.89 -18.83
N ILE A 8 -0.41 -40.87 -17.91
CA ILE A 8 -0.37 -40.60 -16.46
C ILE A 8 0.94 -39.84 -16.10
N ARG A 9 2.08 -40.17 -16.71
CA ARG A 9 3.34 -39.44 -16.50
C ARG A 9 3.28 -38.00 -17.04
N ILE A 10 2.67 -37.78 -18.20
CA ILE A 10 2.48 -36.44 -18.74
C ILE A 10 1.53 -35.61 -17.87
N LEU A 11 0.45 -36.21 -17.38
CA LEU A 11 -0.50 -35.55 -16.48
C LEU A 11 0.13 -35.21 -15.13
N SER A 12 0.98 -36.12 -14.57
CA SER A 12 1.70 -35.85 -13.32
C SER A 12 2.80 -34.78 -13.48
N LEU A 13 3.48 -34.73 -14.64
CA LEU A 13 4.42 -33.67 -14.97
C LEU A 13 3.74 -32.32 -15.18
N LEU A 14 2.57 -32.29 -15.85
CA LEU A 14 1.74 -31.08 -15.98
C LEU A 14 1.21 -30.60 -14.63
N LEU A 15 0.75 -31.50 -13.75
CA LEU A 15 0.33 -31.17 -12.39
C LEU A 15 1.51 -30.66 -11.55
N LEU A 16 2.70 -31.26 -11.68
CA LEU A 16 3.92 -30.77 -11.01
C LEU A 16 4.34 -29.40 -11.54
N PHE A 17 4.22 -29.18 -12.86
CA PHE A 17 4.50 -27.86 -13.49
C PHE A 17 3.49 -26.79 -13.05
N ILE A 18 2.21 -27.15 -12.90
CA ILE A 18 1.17 -26.27 -12.36
C ILE A 18 1.39 -25.99 -10.88
N LEU A 19 1.82 -26.99 -10.08
CA LEU A 19 2.18 -26.83 -8.68
C LEU A 19 3.45 -25.98 -8.49
N LEU A 20 4.44 -26.11 -9.38
CA LEU A 20 5.65 -25.29 -9.36
C LEU A 20 5.41 -23.82 -9.79
N HIS A 21 4.39 -23.55 -10.60
CA HIS A 21 3.99 -22.17 -10.97
C HIS A 21 3.05 -21.51 -9.96
N SER A 22 2.58 -22.24 -8.94
CA SER A 22 1.75 -21.68 -7.86
C SER A 22 2.53 -21.26 -6.62
N ILE A 23 3.85 -21.18 -6.68
CA ILE A 23 4.61 -20.38 -5.72
C ILE A 23 4.34 -18.93 -6.10
N SER A 24 3.19 -18.45 -5.68
CA SER A 24 2.92 -17.01 -5.62
C SER A 24 3.99 -16.45 -4.70
N GLU A 25 5.05 -15.88 -5.28
CA GLU A 25 5.96 -15.03 -4.53
C GLU A 25 5.10 -14.02 -3.78
N ALA A 26 5.13 -14.08 -2.47
CA ALA A 26 4.42 -13.12 -1.64
C ALA A 26 5.05 -11.76 -1.97
N LYS A 27 4.33 -10.92 -2.71
CA LYS A 27 4.77 -9.56 -3.02
C LYS A 27 5.20 -8.89 -1.73
N GLN A 28 6.40 -8.37 -1.73
CA GLN A 28 6.97 -7.71 -0.58
C GLN A 28 6.91 -6.20 -0.78
N TYR A 29 6.52 -5.48 0.25
CA TYR A 29 6.38 -4.05 0.23
C TYR A 29 7.36 -3.39 1.19
N PHE A 30 7.95 -2.30 0.74
CA PHE A 30 8.71 -1.38 1.57
C PHE A 30 7.82 -0.19 1.93
N PHE A 31 7.80 0.19 3.21
CA PHE A 31 6.99 1.28 3.74
C PHE A 31 7.90 2.41 4.21
N GLN A 32 7.82 3.55 3.55
CA GLN A 32 8.48 4.77 3.97
C GLN A 32 7.47 5.69 4.64
N GLN A 33 7.58 5.84 5.95
CA GLN A 33 6.77 6.79 6.70
C GLN A 33 7.33 8.21 6.53
N ILE A 34 6.47 9.15 6.18
CA ILE A 34 6.77 10.58 6.07
C ILE A 34 5.96 11.29 7.16
N PRO A 35 6.61 11.63 8.29
CA PRO A 35 5.93 12.26 9.40
C PRO A 35 5.46 13.67 9.04
N SER A 36 4.37 14.11 9.62
CA SER A 36 3.85 15.46 9.41
C SER A 36 4.79 16.52 9.98
N GLN A 37 5.02 17.58 9.22
CA GLN A 37 5.90 18.69 9.56
C GLN A 37 5.16 20.03 9.47
N ASN A 38 5.78 21.10 9.92
CA ASN A 38 5.33 22.49 9.78
C ASN A 38 3.88 22.74 10.24
N GLY A 39 3.43 22.03 11.28
CA GLY A 39 2.11 22.19 11.88
C GLY A 39 0.97 21.56 11.06
N LEU A 40 1.26 20.71 10.08
CA LEU A 40 0.26 19.85 9.47
C LEU A 40 -0.19 18.78 10.46
N SER A 41 -1.47 18.43 10.40
CA SER A 41 -2.00 17.30 11.18
C SER A 41 -1.45 15.98 10.61
N SER A 42 -1.13 15.04 11.50
CA SER A 42 -0.78 13.68 11.12
C SER A 42 -1.96 12.88 10.50
N MET A 43 -3.17 13.42 10.58
CA MET A 43 -4.36 12.85 9.94
C MET A 43 -4.42 13.27 8.47
N VAL A 44 -3.93 12.41 7.59
CA VAL A 44 -3.97 12.61 6.14
C VAL A 44 -5.29 12.06 5.59
N ARG A 45 -6.12 12.92 5.00
CA ARG A 45 -7.47 12.59 4.56
C ARG A 45 -7.61 12.39 3.07
N CYS A 46 -6.84 13.10 2.29
CA CYS A 46 -6.76 13.02 0.84
C CYS A 46 -5.36 13.41 0.40
N MET A 47 -4.98 13.00 -0.79
CA MET A 47 -3.72 13.35 -1.40
C MET A 47 -3.84 13.34 -2.92
N GLU A 48 -2.91 14.02 -3.57
CA GLU A 48 -2.73 14.04 -5.01
C GLU A 48 -1.24 14.10 -5.32
N VAL A 49 -0.77 13.37 -6.33
CA VAL A 49 0.62 13.44 -6.77
C VAL A 49 0.67 14.18 -8.10
N SER A 50 1.30 15.36 -8.10
CA SER A 50 1.45 16.15 -9.31
C SER A 50 2.24 15.38 -10.36
N GLN A 51 1.62 15.25 -11.54
CA GLN A 51 2.14 14.43 -12.63
C GLN A 51 3.37 15.06 -13.30
N GLU A 52 3.38 16.39 -13.37
CA GLU A 52 4.49 17.12 -14.00
C GLU A 52 5.69 17.25 -13.05
N LYS A 53 5.47 17.55 -11.79
CA LYS A 53 6.52 17.92 -10.82
C LYS A 53 6.83 16.86 -9.78
N GLY A 54 6.03 15.80 -9.68
CA GLY A 54 6.20 14.74 -8.70
C GLY A 54 5.96 15.16 -7.25
N TYR A 55 5.43 16.36 -7.00
CA TYR A 55 5.06 16.81 -5.66
C TYR A 55 3.87 16.01 -5.13
N VAL A 56 3.91 15.67 -3.84
CA VAL A 56 2.76 15.06 -3.16
C VAL A 56 2.00 16.15 -2.39
N TRP A 57 0.80 16.47 -2.83
CA TRP A 57 -0.12 17.35 -2.14
C TRP A 57 -0.89 16.58 -1.07
N ILE A 58 -0.87 17.07 0.16
CA ILE A 58 -1.35 16.37 1.34
C ILE A 58 -2.47 17.17 1.99
N GLY A 59 -3.68 16.67 1.91
CA GLY A 59 -4.84 17.26 2.56
C GLY A 59 -5.03 16.71 3.97
N THR A 60 -5.03 17.60 4.95
CA THR A 60 -5.19 17.26 6.35
C THR A 60 -6.34 18.02 7.00
N ARG A 61 -6.64 17.68 8.25
CA ARG A 61 -7.62 18.43 9.04
C ARG A 61 -7.16 19.86 9.38
N SER A 62 -5.85 20.11 9.37
CA SER A 62 -5.27 21.43 9.73
C SER A 62 -4.85 22.28 8.52
N GLY A 63 -4.93 21.75 7.32
CA GLY A 63 -4.55 22.45 6.09
C GLY A 63 -4.04 21.55 4.99
N ILE A 64 -3.58 22.18 3.92
CA ILE A 64 -2.89 21.52 2.82
C ILE A 64 -1.39 21.72 2.94
N GLY A 65 -0.63 20.67 2.65
CA GLY A 65 0.83 20.69 2.51
C GLY A 65 1.27 20.16 1.17
N ARG A 66 2.49 20.52 0.78
CA ARG A 66 3.21 19.95 -0.36
C ARG A 66 4.49 19.28 0.15
N PHE A 67 4.70 18.05 -0.24
CA PHE A 67 5.94 17.30 0.01
C PHE A 67 6.69 17.17 -1.31
N ASP A 68 7.97 17.54 -1.31
CA ASP A 68 8.84 17.57 -2.49
C ASP A 68 9.86 16.42 -2.53
N GLY A 69 9.74 15.48 -1.61
CA GLY A 69 10.69 14.39 -1.41
C GLY A 69 11.61 14.60 -0.19
N TYR A 70 11.75 15.82 0.29
CA TYR A 70 12.62 16.19 1.42
C TYR A 70 11.86 16.86 2.55
N GLU A 71 11.08 17.91 2.23
CA GLU A 71 10.35 18.68 3.23
C GLU A 71 8.86 18.84 2.89
N GLN A 72 8.08 19.16 3.91
CA GLN A 72 6.67 19.51 3.77
C GLN A 72 6.50 21.02 3.96
N ARG A 73 5.99 21.69 2.94
CA ARG A 73 5.58 23.09 3.02
C ARG A 73 4.07 23.17 3.22
N ARG A 74 3.64 24.00 4.18
CA ARG A 74 2.21 24.25 4.45
C ARG A 74 1.73 25.50 3.75
N TYR A 75 0.54 25.42 3.17
CA TYR A 75 -0.11 26.55 2.44
C TYR A 75 -1.35 27.06 3.15
N LEU A 76 -2.49 26.39 2.98
CA LEU A 76 -3.76 26.81 3.59
C LEU A 76 -3.95 26.23 4.98
N ARG A 77 -4.69 26.95 5.83
CA ARG A 77 -5.25 26.44 7.08
C ARG A 77 -6.72 26.11 6.87
N GLY A 78 -7.16 24.99 7.46
CA GLY A 78 -8.54 24.53 7.40
C GLY A 78 -8.63 23.06 7.07
N ASN A 79 -9.82 22.50 7.15
CA ASN A 79 -10.07 21.11 6.90
C ASN A 79 -10.16 20.84 5.39
N VAL A 80 -9.15 20.17 4.84
CA VAL A 80 -9.11 19.76 3.43
C VAL A 80 -9.85 18.43 3.28
N THR A 81 -10.74 18.35 2.30
CA THR A 81 -11.55 17.16 2.05
C THR A 81 -11.22 16.47 0.73
N HIS A 82 -10.85 17.23 -0.29
CA HIS A 82 -10.49 16.73 -1.62
C HIS A 82 -9.35 17.54 -2.20
N ILE A 83 -8.51 16.89 -2.98
CA ILE A 83 -7.48 17.45 -3.83
C ILE A 83 -7.60 16.77 -5.19
N LEU A 84 -7.33 17.47 -6.27
CA LEU A 84 -7.32 16.94 -7.62
C LEU A 84 -6.37 17.77 -8.48
N GLU A 85 -5.55 17.12 -9.29
CA GLU A 85 -4.84 17.72 -10.42
C GLU A 85 -5.68 17.55 -11.68
N ASP A 86 -5.96 18.64 -12.39
CA ASP A 86 -6.69 18.60 -13.65
C ASP A 86 -5.77 18.36 -14.87
N GLU A 87 -6.34 18.33 -16.07
CA GLU A 87 -5.60 18.08 -17.30
C GLU A 87 -4.65 19.23 -17.69
N GLU A 88 -4.87 20.43 -17.15
CA GLU A 88 -3.98 21.59 -17.29
C GLU A 88 -2.93 21.66 -16.14
N HIS A 89 -2.79 20.57 -15.37
CA HIS A 89 -1.89 20.47 -14.20
C HIS A 89 -2.21 21.47 -13.07
N THR A 90 -3.41 22.02 -13.05
CA THR A 90 -3.87 22.87 -11.97
C THR A 90 -4.30 22.04 -10.77
N ILE A 91 -3.83 22.40 -9.57
CA ILE A 91 -4.23 21.74 -8.33
C ILE A 91 -5.45 22.42 -7.74
N TRP A 92 -6.52 21.67 -7.61
CA TRP A 92 -7.77 22.09 -6.99
C TRP A 92 -7.91 21.49 -5.59
N VAL A 93 -8.37 22.31 -4.65
CA VAL A 93 -8.51 21.93 -3.24
C VAL A 93 -9.87 22.34 -2.72
N ILE A 94 -10.55 21.43 -2.05
CA ILE A 94 -11.80 21.71 -1.34
C ILE A 94 -11.55 21.78 0.16
N THR A 95 -12.02 22.87 0.75
CA THR A 95 -12.03 23.10 2.20
C THR A 95 -13.43 23.50 2.66
N GLU A 96 -13.64 23.63 3.97
CA GLU A 96 -14.88 24.21 4.52
C GLU A 96 -15.13 25.66 4.11
N LYS A 97 -14.11 26.38 3.64
CA LYS A 97 -14.19 27.77 3.18
C LYS A 97 -14.55 27.90 1.69
N GLY A 98 -14.47 26.81 0.95
CA GLY A 98 -14.75 26.77 -0.48
C GLY A 98 -13.68 26.04 -1.28
N VAL A 99 -13.76 26.24 -2.60
CA VAL A 99 -12.81 25.70 -3.58
C VAL A 99 -11.65 26.67 -3.74
N PHE A 100 -10.43 26.12 -3.74
CA PHE A 100 -9.21 26.87 -3.98
C PHE A 100 -8.48 26.27 -5.18
N ARG A 101 -7.80 27.13 -5.92
CA ARG A 101 -6.91 26.78 -7.04
C ARG A 101 -5.48 27.20 -6.69
N TYR A 102 -4.52 26.33 -6.94
CA TYR A 102 -3.11 26.66 -6.80
C TYR A 102 -2.66 27.63 -7.89
N ASN A 103 -2.01 28.70 -7.48
CA ASN A 103 -1.33 29.65 -8.37
C ASN A 103 0.18 29.39 -8.25
N GLU A 104 0.74 28.87 -9.32
CA GLU A 104 2.14 28.49 -9.35
C GLU A 104 3.08 29.70 -9.31
N ILE A 105 2.71 30.81 -9.99
CA ILE A 105 3.55 32.01 -10.07
C ILE A 105 3.74 32.64 -8.70
N GLU A 106 2.68 32.70 -7.92
CA GLU A 106 2.70 33.29 -6.57
C GLU A 106 2.98 32.27 -5.48
N ASP A 107 3.07 30.96 -5.84
CA ASP A 107 3.21 29.83 -4.93
C ASP A 107 2.21 29.87 -3.77
N ASN A 108 0.93 30.09 -4.09
CA ASN A 108 -0.16 30.18 -3.13
C ASN A 108 -1.46 29.58 -3.67
N PHE A 109 -2.49 29.52 -2.82
CA PHE A 109 -3.83 29.08 -3.19
C PHE A 109 -4.79 30.25 -3.21
N ILE A 110 -5.53 30.43 -4.30
CA ILE A 110 -6.51 31.48 -4.52
C ILE A 110 -7.92 30.91 -4.37
N LEU A 111 -8.77 31.59 -3.59
CA LEU A 111 -10.18 31.21 -3.44
C LEU A 111 -10.92 31.44 -4.77
N VAL A 112 -11.54 30.39 -5.26
CA VAL A 112 -12.28 30.40 -6.51
C VAL A 112 -13.65 31.06 -6.32
N ARG A 113 -14.03 31.93 -7.27
CA ARG A 113 -15.30 32.65 -7.28
C ARG A 113 -16.04 32.39 -8.58
N ASP A 114 -17.35 32.37 -8.52
CA ASP A 114 -18.20 32.29 -9.68
C ASP A 114 -18.26 33.66 -10.42
N LYS A 115 -18.97 33.72 -11.55
CA LYS A 115 -19.15 34.94 -12.36
C LYS A 115 -19.78 36.11 -11.60
N ASP A 116 -20.52 35.83 -10.54
CA ASP A 116 -21.18 36.83 -9.69
C ASP A 116 -20.30 37.20 -8.48
N ASN A 117 -19.01 36.82 -8.51
CA ASN A 117 -18.00 37.05 -7.47
C ASN A 117 -18.30 36.37 -6.12
N ASN A 118 -19.18 35.33 -6.08
CA ASN A 118 -19.43 34.55 -4.90
C ASN A 118 -18.41 33.44 -4.76
N PRO A 119 -17.97 33.08 -3.54
CA PRO A 119 -17.13 31.90 -3.32
C PRO A 119 -17.83 30.62 -3.79
N VAL A 120 -17.12 29.80 -4.54
CA VAL A 120 -17.62 28.44 -4.92
C VAL A 120 -17.51 27.52 -3.72
N ILE A 121 -18.66 27.07 -3.20
CA ILE A 121 -18.75 26.17 -2.06
C ILE A 121 -19.10 24.78 -2.57
N ALA A 122 -18.16 23.86 -2.44
CA ALA A 122 -18.31 22.46 -2.85
C ALA A 122 -17.84 21.52 -1.75
N SER A 123 -18.21 20.26 -1.85
CA SER A 123 -17.78 19.16 -0.95
C SER A 123 -17.18 17.99 -1.71
N SER A 124 -17.21 18.03 -3.03
CA SER A 124 -16.59 17.04 -3.92
C SER A 124 -16.26 17.65 -5.27
N LEU A 125 -15.38 16.99 -6.00
CA LEU A 125 -15.00 17.37 -7.36
C LEU A 125 -14.65 16.11 -8.18
N CYS A 126 -14.71 16.20 -9.50
CA CYS A 126 -14.21 15.18 -10.42
C CYS A 126 -13.80 15.81 -11.74
N LEU A 127 -12.88 15.15 -12.44
CA LEU A 127 -12.53 15.48 -13.82
C LEU A 127 -13.74 15.27 -14.73
N TRP A 128 -13.81 16.08 -15.77
CA TRP A 128 -14.75 15.98 -16.87
C TRP A 128 -14.04 16.32 -18.19
N GLU A 129 -14.58 15.81 -19.31
CA GLU A 129 -13.94 15.87 -20.64
C GLU A 129 -13.37 17.27 -21.01
N ASP A 130 -14.03 18.36 -20.60
CA ASP A 130 -13.68 19.74 -20.94
C ASP A 130 -13.52 20.65 -19.70
N GLY A 131 -13.19 20.06 -18.54
CA GLY A 131 -13.02 20.84 -17.33
C GLY A 131 -13.12 20.06 -16.03
N VAL A 132 -13.51 20.74 -14.96
CA VAL A 132 -13.69 20.18 -13.62
C VAL A 132 -15.09 20.46 -13.11
N ILE A 133 -15.76 19.44 -12.59
CA ILE A 133 -17.08 19.58 -11.97
C ILE A 133 -16.93 19.56 -10.45
N PHE A 134 -17.56 20.52 -9.80
CA PHE A 134 -17.62 20.66 -8.34
C PHE A 134 -19.06 20.44 -7.86
N GLY A 135 -19.22 19.61 -6.83
CA GLY A 135 -20.53 19.29 -6.25
C GLY A 135 -20.61 19.61 -4.77
N GLY A 136 -21.73 20.20 -4.36
CA GLY A 136 -22.00 20.44 -2.94
C GLY A 136 -23.42 20.92 -2.71
N ARG A 137 -24.05 20.54 -1.59
CA ARG A 137 -25.40 20.99 -1.16
C ARG A 137 -26.41 21.08 -2.30
N GLY A 138 -26.47 20.07 -3.18
CA GLY A 138 -27.38 20.01 -4.32
C GLY A 138 -27.06 20.97 -5.45
N ARG A 139 -25.90 21.57 -5.49
CA ARG A 139 -25.43 22.43 -6.57
C ARG A 139 -24.27 21.80 -7.30
N LEU A 140 -24.21 21.97 -8.62
CA LEU A 140 -23.12 21.56 -9.48
C LEU A 140 -22.56 22.79 -10.18
N TYR A 141 -21.27 23.00 -10.01
CA TYR A 141 -20.51 24.03 -10.72
C TYR A 141 -19.60 23.34 -11.72
N LYS A 142 -19.34 23.98 -12.84
CA LYS A 142 -18.41 23.52 -13.86
C LYS A 142 -17.38 24.62 -14.13
N TYR A 143 -16.11 24.26 -14.04
CA TYR A 143 -15.00 25.01 -14.60
C TYR A 143 -14.74 24.48 -16.00
N ASN A 144 -14.62 25.36 -16.99
CA ASN A 144 -14.37 25.01 -18.38
C ASN A 144 -12.95 25.44 -18.76
N TYR A 145 -12.21 24.58 -19.42
CA TYR A 145 -10.85 24.84 -19.88
C TYR A 145 -10.81 25.91 -21.01
N GLU A 146 -11.84 26.00 -21.82
CA GLU A 146 -11.87 26.96 -22.97
C GLU A 146 -11.90 28.42 -22.52
N ASP A 147 -12.74 28.76 -21.56
CA ASP A 147 -12.95 30.16 -21.12
C ASP A 147 -12.39 30.43 -19.71
N HIS A 148 -11.91 29.41 -19.02
CA HIS A 148 -11.42 29.48 -17.65
C HIS A 148 -12.42 30.05 -16.64
N ILE A 149 -13.72 29.94 -16.92
CA ILE A 149 -14.80 30.44 -16.08
C ILE A 149 -15.45 29.28 -15.32
N ILE A 150 -15.84 29.57 -14.07
CA ILE A 150 -16.63 28.64 -13.27
C ILE A 150 -18.07 29.11 -13.19
N ASN A 151 -19.00 28.26 -13.57
CA ASN A 151 -20.41 28.56 -13.59
C ASN A 151 -21.21 27.55 -12.78
N LEU A 152 -22.27 28.06 -12.07
CA LEU A 152 -23.32 27.17 -11.56
C LEU A 152 -24.14 26.69 -12.76
N PHE A 153 -24.14 25.39 -13.04
CA PHE A 153 -24.85 24.86 -14.20
C PHE A 153 -26.08 24.01 -13.84
N HIS A 154 -26.13 23.41 -12.63
CA HIS A 154 -27.31 22.71 -12.17
C HIS A 154 -27.58 22.89 -10.67
N THR A 155 -28.87 22.95 -10.32
CA THR A 155 -29.36 22.80 -8.96
C THR A 155 -30.25 21.54 -8.90
N LEU A 156 -29.83 20.55 -8.14
CA LEU A 156 -30.55 19.28 -8.04
C LEU A 156 -31.87 19.44 -7.28
N LYS A 157 -32.94 18.82 -7.78
CA LYS A 157 -34.26 18.78 -7.12
C LYS A 157 -34.35 17.56 -6.18
N PRO A 158 -35.14 17.66 -5.08
CA PRO A 158 -35.92 18.82 -4.63
C PRO A 158 -35.09 19.76 -3.74
N ASN A 159 -35.11 21.06 -4.08
CA ASN A 159 -34.65 22.18 -3.24
C ASN A 159 -33.19 22.16 -2.74
N GLY A 160 -32.23 21.59 -3.47
CA GLY A 160 -30.82 21.66 -3.10
C GLY A 160 -30.44 20.94 -1.79
N LYS A 161 -31.31 20.05 -1.26
CA LYS A 161 -31.08 19.35 0.01
C LYS A 161 -30.16 18.14 -0.10
N TYR A 162 -29.89 17.67 -1.33
CA TYR A 162 -29.00 16.51 -1.53
C TYR A 162 -27.53 16.95 -1.30
N HIS A 163 -26.91 16.44 -0.27
CA HIS A 163 -25.50 16.70 0.02
C HIS A 163 -24.62 15.75 -0.78
N ILE A 164 -23.92 16.26 -1.79
CA ILE A 164 -22.98 15.46 -2.58
C ILE A 164 -21.71 15.26 -1.76
N SER A 165 -21.38 14.01 -1.41
CA SER A 165 -20.17 13.65 -0.68
C SER A 165 -19.00 13.38 -1.60
N ASN A 166 -19.25 12.64 -2.70
CA ASN A 166 -18.28 12.39 -3.76
C ASN A 166 -18.96 12.41 -5.11
N LEU A 167 -18.20 12.77 -6.14
CA LEU A 167 -18.57 12.74 -7.55
C LEU A 167 -17.63 11.82 -8.30
N TYR A 168 -18.19 11.09 -9.28
CA TYR A 168 -17.44 10.23 -10.19
C TYR A 168 -18.02 10.39 -11.60
N GLN A 169 -17.16 10.43 -12.59
CA GLN A 169 -17.60 10.31 -13.98
C GLN A 169 -18.03 8.86 -14.23
N TRP A 170 -19.30 8.66 -14.59
CA TRP A 170 -19.80 7.33 -14.89
C TRP A 170 -19.64 6.98 -16.37
N ASP A 171 -19.98 7.91 -17.24
CA ASP A 171 -19.81 7.89 -18.69
C ASP A 171 -19.74 9.34 -19.22
N SER A 172 -19.68 9.51 -20.52
CA SER A 172 -19.60 10.85 -21.17
C SER A 172 -20.81 11.75 -20.93
N ARG A 173 -21.87 11.26 -20.32
CA ARG A 173 -23.11 12.01 -20.09
C ARG A 173 -23.61 11.95 -18.64
N THR A 174 -23.08 11.06 -17.84
CA THR A 174 -23.64 10.75 -16.53
C THR A 174 -22.60 10.93 -15.43
N LEU A 175 -22.94 11.67 -14.38
CA LEU A 175 -22.22 11.70 -13.11
C LEU A 175 -22.86 10.71 -12.14
N LEU A 176 -22.01 10.04 -11.35
CA LEU A 176 -22.43 9.31 -10.15
C LEU A 176 -22.14 10.19 -8.94
N ALA A 177 -23.19 10.57 -8.22
CA ALA A 177 -23.08 11.33 -6.97
C ALA A 177 -23.40 10.44 -5.77
N THR A 178 -22.51 10.40 -4.79
CA THR A 178 -22.76 9.69 -3.53
C THR A 178 -23.18 10.68 -2.44
N ASN A 179 -23.90 10.16 -1.45
CA ASN A 179 -24.26 10.88 -0.23
C ASN A 179 -24.06 9.95 0.95
N ARG A 180 -23.37 10.39 1.99
CA ARG A 180 -23.09 9.58 3.17
C ARG A 180 -24.35 9.14 3.93
N TRP A 181 -25.45 9.91 3.80
CA TRP A 181 -26.67 9.72 4.56
C TRP A 181 -27.89 9.39 3.71
N ALA A 182 -27.74 9.34 2.38
CA ALA A 182 -28.80 9.05 1.43
C ALA A 182 -28.27 8.15 0.30
N LYS A 183 -29.20 7.60 -0.50
CA LYS A 183 -28.86 6.77 -1.66
C LYS A 183 -28.08 7.58 -2.70
N ALA A 184 -27.15 6.93 -3.39
CA ALA A 184 -26.44 7.51 -4.52
C ALA A 184 -27.38 7.72 -5.71
N LEU A 185 -27.05 8.69 -6.54
CA LEU A 185 -27.82 9.07 -7.71
C LEU A 185 -26.93 9.15 -8.93
N PHE A 186 -27.47 8.79 -10.07
CA PHE A 186 -26.98 9.24 -11.36
C PHE A 186 -27.57 10.61 -11.69
N ILE A 187 -26.75 11.47 -12.27
CA ILE A 187 -27.11 12.82 -12.70
C ILE A 187 -26.80 12.93 -14.19
N ASP A 188 -27.79 13.19 -15.02
CA ASP A 188 -27.56 13.53 -16.43
C ASP A 188 -27.00 14.97 -16.50
N ILE A 189 -25.81 15.11 -17.09
CA ILE A 189 -25.08 16.39 -17.07
C ILE A 189 -25.72 17.45 -17.94
N ALA A 190 -26.42 17.06 -19.01
CA ALA A 190 -27.06 18.02 -19.91
C ALA A 190 -28.34 18.59 -19.31
N THR A 191 -29.12 17.79 -18.59
CA THR A 191 -30.45 18.17 -18.09
C THR A 191 -30.53 18.39 -16.59
N GLY A 192 -29.54 17.94 -15.81
CA GLY A 192 -29.59 17.94 -14.35
C GLY A 192 -30.57 16.92 -13.74
N ASN A 193 -31.20 16.10 -14.57
CA ASN A 193 -32.16 15.07 -14.10
C ASN A 193 -31.42 13.97 -13.33
N THR A 194 -32.08 13.49 -12.28
CA THR A 194 -31.51 12.46 -11.40
C THR A 194 -32.28 11.17 -11.47
N ARG A 195 -31.59 10.03 -11.36
CA ARG A 195 -32.17 8.70 -11.22
C ARG A 195 -31.37 7.87 -10.22
N PRO A 196 -31.99 6.89 -9.52
CA PRO A 196 -31.27 6.02 -8.61
C PRO A 196 -30.24 5.17 -9.35
N VAL A 197 -29.14 4.82 -8.66
CA VAL A 197 -28.17 3.83 -9.15
C VAL A 197 -28.76 2.42 -9.07
N PRO A 198 -28.32 1.46 -9.91
CA PRO A 198 -28.92 0.11 -9.97
C PRO A 198 -28.34 -0.86 -8.91
N PHE A 199 -27.52 -0.39 -7.98
CA PHE A 199 -26.88 -1.20 -6.94
C PHE A 199 -27.21 -0.67 -5.54
N ASN A 200 -26.88 -1.46 -4.49
CA ASN A 200 -27.02 -0.98 -3.11
C ASN A 200 -26.11 0.23 -2.88
N SER A 201 -26.69 1.35 -2.52
CA SER A 201 -26.00 2.63 -2.38
C SER A 201 -26.26 3.31 -1.05
N GLU A 202 -26.63 2.53 -0.03
CA GLU A 202 -26.83 3.04 1.31
C GLU A 202 -25.49 3.18 2.05
N GLN A 203 -25.28 4.32 2.72
CA GLN A 203 -24.13 4.59 3.58
C GLN A 203 -22.75 4.32 2.90
N ILE A 204 -22.59 4.79 1.66
CA ILE A 204 -21.33 4.65 0.94
C ILE A 204 -20.26 5.51 1.60
N ILE A 205 -19.14 4.86 1.96
CA ILE A 205 -17.93 5.52 2.49
C ILE A 205 -16.95 5.80 1.36
N SER A 206 -16.68 4.78 0.51
CA SER A 206 -15.78 4.87 -0.62
C SER A 206 -16.33 4.07 -1.79
N LEU A 207 -16.06 4.52 -3.01
CA LEU A 207 -16.45 3.86 -4.24
C LEU A 207 -15.28 3.90 -5.21
N LEU A 208 -15.09 2.82 -5.93
CA LEU A 208 -14.08 2.69 -6.98
C LEU A 208 -14.74 2.04 -8.21
N ILE A 209 -14.48 2.57 -9.38
CA ILE A 209 -14.80 1.92 -10.66
C ILE A 209 -13.48 1.35 -11.19
N ASP A 210 -13.37 0.02 -11.25
CA ASP A 210 -12.14 -0.62 -11.71
C ASP A 210 -11.97 -0.51 -13.24
N LYS A 211 -10.77 -0.81 -13.74
CA LYS A 211 -10.45 -0.77 -15.18
C LYS A 211 -11.32 -1.71 -16.04
N LYS A 212 -11.99 -2.70 -15.42
CA LYS A 212 -12.95 -3.59 -16.09
C LYS A 212 -14.37 -3.02 -16.08
N GLY A 213 -14.59 -1.91 -15.42
CA GLY A 213 -15.89 -1.26 -15.25
C GLY A 213 -16.75 -1.83 -14.13
N ASN A 214 -16.22 -2.69 -13.25
CA ASN A 214 -16.95 -3.09 -12.05
C ASN A 214 -16.95 -1.99 -11.01
N VAL A 215 -18.01 -1.94 -10.22
CA VAL A 215 -18.21 -0.94 -9.17
C VAL A 215 -17.98 -1.58 -7.81
N TRP A 216 -16.91 -1.14 -7.15
CA TRP A 216 -16.57 -1.56 -5.80
C TRP A 216 -17.07 -0.52 -4.82
N VAL A 217 -17.87 -0.96 -3.84
CA VAL A 217 -18.52 -0.07 -2.89
C VAL A 217 -18.20 -0.51 -1.48
N ALA A 218 -17.56 0.37 -0.72
CA ALA A 218 -17.38 0.21 0.71
C ALA A 218 -18.55 0.87 1.45
N HIS A 219 -19.30 0.07 2.18
CA HIS A 219 -20.42 0.51 3.00
C HIS A 219 -19.99 0.67 4.47
N TYR A 220 -20.64 1.57 5.19
CA TYR A 220 -20.34 1.77 6.61
C TYR A 220 -20.52 0.46 7.41
N ASN A 221 -19.44 -0.04 7.99
CA ASN A 221 -19.40 -1.25 8.82
C ASN A 221 -19.98 -2.54 8.18
N GLN A 222 -20.01 -2.62 6.83
CA GLN A 222 -20.54 -3.80 6.10
C GLN A 222 -19.50 -4.46 5.20
N GLY A 223 -18.26 -3.92 5.16
CA GLY A 223 -17.22 -4.38 4.25
C GLY A 223 -17.36 -3.81 2.84
N VAL A 224 -17.03 -4.61 1.82
CA VAL A 224 -16.95 -4.17 0.43
C VAL A 224 -17.80 -5.11 -0.45
N SER A 225 -18.61 -4.51 -1.32
CA SER A 225 -19.39 -5.23 -2.35
C SER A 225 -18.89 -4.82 -3.74
N CYS A 226 -18.84 -5.80 -4.64
CA CYS A 226 -18.54 -5.62 -6.05
C CYS A 226 -19.80 -5.82 -6.89
N TYR A 227 -20.07 -4.89 -7.79
CA TYR A 227 -21.20 -4.90 -8.72
C TYR A 227 -20.72 -4.77 -10.15
N GLY A 228 -21.37 -5.45 -11.09
CA GLY A 228 -21.26 -5.13 -12.49
C GLY A 228 -21.91 -3.77 -12.81
N ARG A 229 -21.58 -3.16 -13.95
CA ARG A 229 -22.20 -1.89 -14.39
C ARG A 229 -23.72 -1.93 -14.51
N ASN A 230 -24.30 -3.13 -14.71
CA ASN A 230 -25.73 -3.35 -14.73
C ASN A 230 -26.40 -3.43 -13.35
N GLY A 231 -25.61 -3.25 -12.28
CA GLY A 231 -26.08 -3.32 -10.90
C GLY A 231 -26.15 -4.73 -10.30
N LYS A 232 -25.83 -5.78 -11.08
CA LYS A 232 -25.80 -7.15 -10.55
C LYS A 232 -24.66 -7.26 -9.53
N GLN A 233 -24.98 -7.69 -8.31
CA GLN A 233 -23.97 -8.00 -7.30
C GLN A 233 -23.16 -9.23 -7.73
N LEU A 234 -21.84 -9.08 -7.79
CA LEU A 234 -20.90 -10.12 -8.19
C LEU A 234 -20.31 -10.81 -6.97
N GLN A 235 -19.86 -10.02 -5.97
CA GLN A 235 -19.19 -10.53 -4.80
C GLN A 235 -19.33 -9.57 -3.62
N THR A 236 -19.15 -10.09 -2.39
CA THR A 236 -19.12 -9.32 -1.15
C THR A 236 -18.02 -9.85 -0.24
N TYR A 237 -17.30 -8.96 0.42
CA TYR A 237 -16.21 -9.26 1.35
C TYR A 237 -16.46 -8.56 2.69
N HIS A 238 -16.50 -9.35 3.76
CA HIS A 238 -16.64 -8.89 5.14
C HIS A 238 -15.93 -9.87 6.09
N THR A 239 -15.83 -9.52 7.35
CA THR A 239 -15.05 -10.29 8.36
C THR A 239 -15.55 -11.73 8.56
N GLN A 240 -16.79 -12.05 8.20
CA GLN A 240 -17.37 -13.39 8.37
C GLN A 240 -17.11 -14.31 7.18
N ASN A 241 -16.83 -13.76 5.97
CA ASN A 241 -16.63 -14.55 4.76
C ASN A 241 -15.28 -14.37 4.09
N SER A 242 -14.41 -13.54 4.67
CA SER A 242 -13.11 -13.20 4.09
C SER A 242 -12.05 -12.93 5.18
N PRO A 243 -10.77 -12.87 4.83
CA PRO A 243 -9.68 -12.52 5.77
C PRO A 243 -9.68 -11.07 6.26
N LEU A 244 -10.66 -10.24 5.89
CA LEU A 244 -10.78 -8.88 6.38
C LEU A 244 -10.75 -8.84 7.92
N LYS A 245 -9.99 -7.90 8.49
CA LYS A 245 -9.84 -7.75 9.94
C LYS A 245 -10.87 -6.80 10.55
N THR A 246 -11.56 -6.03 9.70
CA THR A 246 -12.62 -5.10 10.08
C THR A 246 -13.55 -4.89 8.89
N ASN A 247 -14.83 -4.58 9.16
CA ASN A 247 -15.80 -4.21 8.13
C ASN A 247 -15.78 -2.70 7.81
N VAL A 248 -14.95 -1.91 8.51
CA VAL A 248 -14.84 -0.47 8.28
C VAL A 248 -13.76 -0.20 7.25
N VAL A 249 -14.15 -0.19 5.98
CA VAL A 249 -13.28 0.15 4.85
C VAL A 249 -13.48 1.63 4.51
N LEU A 250 -12.39 2.40 4.59
CA LEU A 250 -12.41 3.86 4.46
C LEU A 250 -12.02 4.34 3.06
N SER A 251 -11.21 3.57 2.35
CA SER A 251 -10.75 3.90 0.99
C SER A 251 -10.57 2.65 0.14
N LEU A 252 -10.81 2.82 -1.15
CA LEU A 252 -10.63 1.81 -2.19
C LEU A 252 -9.74 2.40 -3.28
N GLU A 253 -8.77 1.62 -3.78
CA GLU A 253 -7.90 1.99 -4.88
C GLU A 253 -7.56 0.76 -5.72
N GLU A 254 -7.39 0.93 -7.05
CA GLU A 254 -6.92 -0.13 -7.93
C GLU A 254 -5.43 0.07 -8.24
N HIS A 255 -4.64 -0.97 -7.97
CA HIS A 255 -3.23 -0.98 -8.30
C HIS A 255 -2.82 -2.35 -8.84
N ASN A 256 -2.20 -2.39 -10.02
CA ASN A 256 -1.75 -3.62 -10.68
C ASN A 256 -2.84 -4.70 -10.80
N GLY A 257 -4.09 -4.29 -11.09
CA GLY A 257 -5.25 -5.20 -11.22
C GLY A 257 -5.71 -5.81 -9.89
N GLN A 258 -5.21 -5.31 -8.77
CA GLN A 258 -5.63 -5.68 -7.41
C GLN A 258 -6.43 -4.53 -6.79
N ILE A 259 -7.37 -4.87 -5.91
CA ILE A 259 -8.15 -3.88 -5.16
C ILE A 259 -7.54 -3.72 -3.77
N TRP A 260 -7.05 -2.54 -3.50
CA TRP A 260 -6.49 -2.15 -2.23
C TRP A 260 -7.57 -1.51 -1.36
N MET A 261 -7.69 -1.96 -0.14
CA MET A 261 -8.71 -1.56 0.82
C MET A 261 -8.04 -1.00 2.07
N GLY A 262 -8.05 0.31 2.22
CA GLY A 262 -7.60 1.01 3.44
C GLY A 262 -8.70 0.93 4.50
N THR A 263 -8.35 0.48 5.71
CA THR A 263 -9.34 0.18 6.75
C THR A 263 -9.09 0.93 8.04
N ASP A 264 -10.09 0.99 8.90
CA ASP A 264 -9.93 1.47 10.27
C ASP A 264 -9.54 0.32 11.20
N GLY A 265 -8.29 0.33 11.66
CA GLY A 265 -7.71 -0.64 12.59
C GLY A 265 -7.27 -1.98 11.98
N GLY A 266 -7.62 -2.28 10.73
CA GLY A 266 -7.26 -3.53 10.03
C GLY A 266 -6.00 -3.46 9.18
N GLY A 267 -5.43 -2.28 8.96
CA GLY A 267 -4.36 -2.05 8.00
C GLY A 267 -4.87 -1.90 6.56
N ILE A 268 -4.09 -2.39 5.61
CA ILE A 268 -4.45 -2.44 4.19
C ILE A 268 -4.69 -3.90 3.81
N HIS A 269 -5.82 -4.16 3.15
CA HIS A 269 -6.11 -5.47 2.57
C HIS A 269 -5.99 -5.37 1.05
N VAL A 270 -5.26 -6.29 0.44
CA VAL A 270 -5.02 -6.33 -1.00
C VAL A 270 -5.71 -7.55 -1.56
N LEU A 271 -6.77 -7.32 -2.32
CA LEU A 271 -7.59 -8.36 -2.94
C LEU A 271 -7.16 -8.58 -4.39
N ASN A 272 -6.89 -9.81 -4.75
CA ASN A 272 -6.84 -10.22 -6.15
C ASN A 272 -8.27 -10.61 -6.59
N PRO A 273 -8.94 -9.81 -7.44
CA PRO A 273 -10.35 -10.05 -7.79
C PRO A 273 -10.55 -11.27 -8.69
N GLN A 274 -9.49 -11.81 -9.31
CA GLN A 274 -9.57 -13.01 -10.16
C GLN A 274 -9.57 -14.30 -9.34
N THR A 275 -8.74 -14.33 -8.26
CA THR A 275 -8.60 -15.51 -7.41
C THR A 275 -9.40 -15.44 -6.11
N GLY A 276 -9.89 -14.24 -5.75
CA GLY A 276 -10.51 -13.97 -4.46
C GLY A 276 -9.55 -13.96 -3.27
N LYS A 277 -8.24 -14.13 -3.50
CA LYS A 277 -7.24 -14.14 -2.44
C LYS A 277 -7.02 -12.73 -1.90
N ILE A 278 -7.03 -12.60 -0.56
CA ILE A 278 -6.74 -11.35 0.14
C ILE A 278 -5.47 -11.52 0.94
N SER A 279 -4.51 -10.63 0.76
CA SER A 279 -3.35 -10.44 1.64
C SER A 279 -3.57 -9.22 2.53
N THR A 280 -2.90 -9.19 3.68
CA THR A 280 -3.08 -8.13 4.68
C THR A 280 -1.74 -7.53 5.04
N LEU A 281 -1.63 -6.20 4.90
CA LEU A 281 -0.49 -5.39 5.33
C LEU A 281 -0.88 -4.70 6.64
N ARG A 282 -0.13 -4.94 7.72
CA ARG A 282 -0.45 -4.44 9.06
C ARG A 282 0.78 -3.95 9.79
N TYR A 283 0.54 -3.09 10.76
CA TYR A 283 1.54 -2.76 11.78
C TYR A 283 1.83 -3.99 12.66
N ILE A 284 3.10 -4.34 12.79
CA ILE A 284 3.61 -5.39 13.67
C ILE A 284 4.56 -4.72 14.67
N PRO A 285 4.25 -4.76 15.98
CA PRO A 285 5.13 -4.17 16.98
C PRO A 285 6.55 -4.75 16.91
N GLY A 286 7.56 -3.86 16.84
CA GLY A 286 8.96 -4.24 16.75
C GLY A 286 9.46 -4.54 15.33
N ASP A 287 8.58 -4.69 14.35
CA ASP A 287 8.97 -4.85 12.94
C ASP A 287 8.87 -3.52 12.21
N ARG A 288 10.01 -2.87 11.99
CA ARG A 288 10.10 -1.58 11.26
C ARG A 288 9.78 -1.67 9.77
N TYR A 289 9.71 -2.88 9.21
CA TYR A 289 9.34 -3.13 7.82
C TYR A 289 7.86 -3.42 7.65
N SER A 290 7.11 -3.48 8.73
CA SER A 290 5.66 -3.59 8.69
C SER A 290 5.01 -2.25 8.38
N LEU A 291 3.74 -2.27 7.97
CA LEU A 291 2.96 -1.05 7.74
C LEU A 291 2.98 -0.16 8.99
N PRO A 292 3.34 1.14 8.90
CA PRO A 292 3.48 2.00 10.09
C PRO A 292 2.17 2.26 10.85
N ALA A 293 1.01 2.01 10.24
CA ALA A 293 -0.30 2.29 10.85
C ALA A 293 -1.37 1.29 10.44
N ASN A 294 -2.34 1.01 11.33
CA ASN A 294 -3.47 0.14 11.01
C ASN A 294 -4.75 0.89 10.62
N SER A 295 -4.82 2.21 10.81
CA SER A 295 -5.97 3.03 10.39
C SER A 295 -5.57 3.90 9.21
N ILE A 296 -6.05 3.52 8.02
CA ILE A 296 -5.74 4.12 6.72
C ILE A 296 -6.98 4.83 6.19
N LEU A 297 -6.89 6.14 6.04
CA LEU A 297 -8.01 7.01 5.63
C LEU A 297 -8.16 7.12 4.11
N CYS A 298 -7.04 7.18 3.41
CA CYS A 298 -7.02 7.29 1.96
C CYS A 298 -5.88 6.49 1.36
N LEU A 299 -6.08 6.02 0.15
CA LEU A 299 -5.11 5.37 -0.71
C LEU A 299 -5.04 6.16 -2.02
N TYR A 300 -3.89 6.18 -2.64
CA TYR A 300 -3.67 6.84 -3.92
C TYR A 300 -2.58 6.10 -4.70
N ASN A 301 -2.89 5.74 -5.94
CA ASN A 301 -1.96 5.12 -6.87
C ASN A 301 -1.40 6.19 -7.80
N ASP A 302 -0.10 6.48 -7.73
CA ASP A 302 0.52 7.43 -8.64
C ASP A 302 0.88 6.78 -9.99
N LYS A 303 1.16 7.62 -11.00
CA LYS A 303 1.51 7.13 -12.34
C LYS A 303 2.90 6.47 -12.41
N SER A 304 3.70 6.59 -11.35
CA SER A 304 5.04 5.96 -11.22
C SER A 304 4.98 4.61 -10.52
N ASP A 305 3.78 4.02 -10.44
CA ASP A 305 3.51 2.71 -9.84
C ASP A 305 3.80 2.62 -8.33
N ASN A 306 3.80 3.78 -7.63
CA ASN A 306 3.85 3.80 -6.18
C ASN A 306 2.43 3.86 -5.60
N MET A 307 2.20 3.11 -4.54
CA MET A 307 1.00 3.25 -3.72
C MET A 307 1.29 4.19 -2.54
N TRP A 308 0.42 5.14 -2.34
CA TRP A 308 0.49 6.07 -1.22
C TRP A 308 -0.68 5.82 -0.27
N ALA A 309 -0.42 5.93 1.03
CA ALA A 309 -1.45 5.79 2.05
C ALA A 309 -1.42 6.97 3.03
N GLY A 310 -2.58 7.51 3.29
CA GLY A 310 -2.78 8.51 4.33
C GLY A 310 -3.35 7.86 5.59
N SER A 311 -2.67 8.04 6.72
CA SER A 311 -3.05 7.46 7.99
C SER A 311 -3.75 8.43 8.93
N VAL A 312 -4.38 7.90 9.99
CA VAL A 312 -5.02 8.72 11.05
C VAL A 312 -3.97 9.43 11.91
N ARG A 313 -2.84 8.78 12.20
CA ARG A 313 -1.87 9.28 13.21
C ARG A 313 -0.42 9.31 12.76
N ASN A 314 -0.09 8.60 11.69
CA ASN A 314 1.30 8.38 11.26
C ASN A 314 1.69 9.18 10.01
N GLY A 315 0.86 10.15 9.60
CA GLY A 315 1.13 10.98 8.43
C GLY A 315 0.96 10.22 7.11
N LEU A 316 1.80 10.56 6.15
CA LEU A 316 1.84 9.98 4.82
C LEU A 316 2.76 8.75 4.80
N ILE A 317 2.39 7.73 4.07
CA ILE A 317 3.16 6.49 3.88
C ILE A 317 3.31 6.25 2.38
N ASN A 318 4.55 6.16 1.91
CA ASN A 318 4.85 5.66 0.57
C ASN A 318 5.06 4.15 0.64
N ILE A 319 4.41 3.41 -0.26
CA ILE A 319 4.42 1.95 -0.31
C ILE A 319 4.96 1.53 -1.68
N LYS A 320 6.11 0.88 -1.68
CA LYS A 320 6.75 0.38 -2.91
C LYS A 320 6.79 -1.13 -2.91
N GLU A 321 6.42 -1.74 -4.03
CA GLU A 321 6.69 -3.15 -4.24
C GLU A 321 8.20 -3.33 -4.46
N VAL A 322 8.82 -4.23 -3.72
CA VAL A 322 10.26 -4.47 -3.80
C VAL A 322 10.55 -5.91 -4.14
N GLY A 323 11.47 -6.11 -5.10
CA GLY A 323 11.96 -7.44 -5.46
C GLY A 323 13.02 -8.00 -4.50
N MET A 324 13.51 -7.18 -3.54
CA MET A 324 14.50 -7.59 -2.54
C MET A 324 13.97 -7.39 -1.14
N LYS A 325 14.18 -8.39 -0.30
CA LYS A 325 13.87 -8.34 1.12
C LYS A 325 15.10 -7.92 1.92
N THR A 326 14.97 -6.88 2.73
CA THR A 326 16.01 -6.43 3.64
C THR A 326 15.71 -6.98 5.04
N TYR A 327 16.71 -7.58 5.66
CA TYR A 327 16.66 -7.99 7.05
C TYR A 327 17.61 -7.12 7.87
N GLN A 328 17.22 -6.78 9.07
CA GLN A 328 18.05 -6.02 10.00
C GLN A 328 18.31 -6.81 11.27
N ASP A 329 19.14 -6.23 12.13
CA ASP A 329 19.39 -6.73 13.47
C ASP A 329 18.16 -6.55 14.37
N VAL A 330 17.95 -7.54 15.22
CA VAL A 330 16.86 -7.57 16.19
C VAL A 330 17.38 -8.07 17.53
N LEU A 331 16.60 -7.90 18.59
CA LEU A 331 16.98 -8.40 19.91
C LEU A 331 17.14 -9.92 19.91
N PRO A 332 18.07 -10.48 20.72
CA PRO A 332 18.28 -11.92 20.82
C PRO A 332 16.98 -12.68 21.07
N GLY A 333 16.84 -13.83 20.36
CA GLY A 333 15.64 -14.68 20.45
C GLY A 333 14.45 -14.25 19.61
N GLN A 334 14.51 -13.11 18.94
CA GLN A 334 13.53 -12.73 17.92
C GLN A 334 13.88 -13.40 16.59
N ASN A 335 12.87 -13.84 15.82
CA ASN A 335 13.05 -14.70 14.66
C ASN A 335 12.82 -14.02 13.30
N TYR A 336 12.76 -12.70 13.25
CA TYR A 336 12.46 -11.94 12.02
C TYR A 336 13.64 -11.10 11.50
N GLY A 337 14.81 -11.20 12.13
CA GLY A 337 16.03 -10.51 11.74
C GLY A 337 17.30 -11.16 12.28
N LEU A 338 18.43 -10.53 12.02
CA LEU A 338 19.76 -10.94 12.43
C LEU A 338 20.04 -10.64 13.91
N SER A 339 20.99 -11.35 14.51
CA SER A 339 21.50 -11.04 15.85
C SER A 339 22.41 -9.80 15.88
N GLU A 340 23.05 -9.47 14.75
CA GLU A 340 23.95 -8.32 14.57
C GLU A 340 23.91 -7.91 13.09
N LYS A 341 23.97 -6.60 12.82
CA LYS A 341 23.89 -6.01 11.47
C LYS A 341 25.09 -6.26 10.57
N THR A 342 26.27 -6.47 11.19
CA THR A 342 27.54 -6.64 10.45
C THR A 342 27.71 -8.12 10.09
N ILE A 343 27.48 -8.45 8.83
CA ILE A 343 27.67 -9.80 8.30
C ILE A 343 29.11 -9.98 7.84
N LEU A 344 29.77 -11.03 8.32
CA LEU A 344 31.15 -11.39 7.93
C LEU A 344 31.17 -12.56 6.95
N SER A 345 30.21 -13.50 7.04
CA SER A 345 30.15 -14.67 6.16
C SER A 345 28.72 -15.15 5.93
N ILE A 346 28.51 -15.76 4.76
CA ILE A 346 27.23 -16.40 4.39
C ILE A 346 27.57 -17.73 3.71
N TYR A 347 26.90 -18.79 4.12
CA TYR A 347 27.01 -20.12 3.52
C TYR A 347 25.64 -20.77 3.40
N GLN A 348 25.30 -21.27 2.19
CA GLN A 348 24.10 -22.05 1.95
C GLN A 348 24.46 -23.54 1.90
N ASP A 349 23.77 -24.33 2.71
CA ASP A 349 23.97 -25.75 2.72
C ASP A 349 23.07 -26.52 1.73
N ASN A 350 23.27 -27.84 1.62
CA ASN A 350 22.52 -28.67 0.68
C ASN A 350 21.02 -28.82 1.01
N ASP A 351 20.62 -28.45 2.21
CA ASP A 351 19.21 -28.42 2.65
C ASP A 351 18.57 -27.05 2.43
N ASN A 352 19.23 -26.17 1.65
CA ASN A 352 18.83 -24.79 1.37
C ASN A 352 18.75 -23.88 2.61
N GLN A 353 19.34 -24.29 3.73
CA GLN A 353 19.47 -23.44 4.91
C GLN A 353 20.64 -22.47 4.71
N ILE A 354 20.47 -21.22 5.13
CA ILE A 354 21.52 -20.20 5.01
C ILE A 354 22.09 -19.91 6.40
N TRP A 355 23.38 -20.18 6.54
CA TRP A 355 24.17 -19.93 7.74
C TRP A 355 24.90 -18.60 7.60
N ILE A 356 24.68 -17.71 8.56
CA ILE A 356 25.19 -16.32 8.51
C ILE A 356 26.06 -16.08 9.73
N GLY A 357 27.33 -15.78 9.49
CA GLY A 357 28.30 -15.39 10.53
C GLY A 357 28.33 -13.87 10.67
N THR A 358 28.30 -13.39 11.89
CA THR A 358 28.24 -11.96 12.22
C THR A 358 29.39 -11.49 13.09
N ASP A 359 29.59 -10.16 13.19
CA ASP A 359 30.63 -9.52 14.01
C ASP A 359 30.13 -9.32 15.44
N GLY A 360 30.17 -10.37 16.25
CA GLY A 360 29.76 -10.34 17.66
C GLY A 360 28.36 -10.84 17.96
N GLY A 361 27.56 -11.16 16.96
CA GLY A 361 26.24 -11.79 17.14
C GLY A 361 26.23 -13.30 16.92
N GLY A 362 27.40 -13.91 16.70
CA GLY A 362 27.54 -15.35 16.46
C GLY A 362 26.98 -15.80 15.12
N ILE A 363 26.46 -17.03 15.09
CA ILE A 363 25.87 -17.66 13.91
C ILE A 363 24.34 -17.49 13.92
N ASN A 364 23.79 -17.09 12.78
CA ASN A 364 22.36 -17.08 12.52
C ASN A 364 22.03 -18.11 11.44
N LEU A 365 21.01 -18.92 11.68
CA LEU A 365 20.45 -19.82 10.69
C LEU A 365 19.20 -19.14 10.10
N PHE A 366 19.17 -18.93 8.80
CA PHE A 366 18.04 -18.38 8.08
C PHE A 366 17.38 -19.44 7.21
N ASP A 367 16.09 -19.59 7.38
CA ASP A 367 15.24 -20.45 6.55
C ASP A 367 14.55 -19.62 5.46
N PRO A 368 14.97 -19.74 4.18
CA PRO A 368 14.38 -19.00 3.08
C PRO A 368 12.89 -19.31 2.84
N ALA A 369 12.44 -20.53 3.14
CA ALA A 369 11.06 -20.95 2.91
C ALA A 369 10.07 -20.25 3.84
N THR A 370 10.48 -20.04 5.10
CA THR A 370 9.65 -19.34 6.11
C THR A 370 10.03 -17.90 6.32
N GLY A 371 11.20 -17.47 5.86
CA GLY A 371 11.77 -16.15 6.11
C GLY A 371 12.15 -15.88 7.57
N LYS A 372 12.34 -16.93 8.36
CA LYS A 372 12.65 -16.84 9.79
C LYS A 372 14.13 -17.02 10.06
N PHE A 373 14.58 -16.40 11.13
CA PHE A 373 15.93 -16.55 11.68
C PHE A 373 15.90 -17.36 12.95
N HIS A 374 16.96 -18.12 13.17
CA HIS A 374 17.26 -18.77 14.43
C HIS A 374 18.68 -18.34 14.87
N HIS A 375 18.77 -17.62 15.99
CA HIS A 375 20.04 -17.18 16.55
C HIS A 375 20.66 -18.34 17.34
N ILE A 376 21.88 -18.71 16.99
CA ILE A 376 22.59 -19.82 17.66
C ILE A 376 23.25 -19.28 18.92
N LEU A 377 22.56 -19.36 20.05
CA LEU A 377 22.97 -18.74 21.30
C LEU A 377 24.29 -19.26 21.86
N SER A 378 24.70 -20.52 21.51
CA SER A 378 26.00 -21.05 21.89
C SER A 378 27.19 -20.32 21.27
N THR A 379 26.96 -19.56 20.21
CA THR A 379 27.96 -18.74 19.51
C THR A 379 27.81 -17.25 19.78
N TRP A 380 26.96 -16.86 20.72
CA TRP A 380 26.69 -15.46 21.05
C TRP A 380 28.00 -14.79 21.51
N GLU A 381 28.20 -13.53 21.11
CA GLU A 381 29.41 -12.72 21.28
C GLU A 381 30.59 -13.12 20.40
N GLU A 382 30.51 -14.26 19.67
CA GLU A 382 31.57 -14.69 18.77
C GLU A 382 31.56 -13.86 17.46
N LYS A 383 32.79 -13.55 16.98
CA LYS A 383 32.99 -12.95 15.66
C LYS A 383 33.26 -14.08 14.67
N VAL A 384 32.25 -14.39 13.86
CA VAL A 384 32.27 -15.49 12.93
C VAL A 384 32.77 -15.04 11.57
N ALA A 385 34.06 -15.12 11.35
CA ALA A 385 34.73 -14.59 10.16
C ALA A 385 34.44 -15.38 8.88
N SER A 386 34.27 -16.71 8.98
CA SER A 386 33.95 -17.58 7.83
C SER A 386 33.17 -18.80 8.25
N ILE A 387 32.25 -19.23 7.35
CA ILE A 387 31.51 -20.49 7.49
C ILE A 387 31.58 -21.21 6.14
N THR A 388 31.84 -22.51 6.17
CA THR A 388 31.77 -23.40 5.01
C THR A 388 31.31 -24.79 5.41
N GLY A 389 30.81 -25.61 4.46
CA GLY A 389 30.43 -26.96 4.71
C GLY A 389 31.67 -27.85 4.91
N MET A 390 31.61 -28.72 5.89
CA MET A 390 32.61 -29.79 6.10
C MET A 390 32.06 -31.16 5.64
N ASP A 391 30.89 -31.51 6.15
CA ASP A 391 30.11 -32.65 5.73
C ASP A 391 28.60 -32.41 5.92
N LYS A 392 27.77 -33.47 5.82
CA LYS A 392 26.31 -33.33 5.96
C LYS A 392 25.90 -32.69 7.29
N ASN A 393 26.57 -33.00 8.37
CA ASN A 393 26.18 -32.63 9.74
C ASN A 393 27.07 -31.54 10.36
N HIS A 394 28.20 -31.22 9.71
CA HIS A 394 29.17 -30.28 10.27
C HIS A 394 29.50 -29.14 9.33
N LEU A 395 29.76 -27.99 9.93
CA LEU A 395 30.33 -26.82 9.29
C LEU A 395 31.75 -26.58 9.83
N LEU A 396 32.61 -26.08 8.98
CA LEU A 396 33.88 -25.52 9.40
C LEU A 396 33.70 -24.01 9.60
N VAL A 397 34.01 -23.55 10.79
CA VAL A 397 33.76 -22.18 11.22
C VAL A 397 35.08 -21.55 11.66
N SER A 398 35.39 -20.36 11.14
CA SER A 398 36.51 -19.54 11.59
C SER A 398 36.02 -18.48 12.56
N LEU A 399 36.49 -18.50 13.79
CA LEU A 399 36.26 -17.47 14.79
C LEU A 399 37.44 -16.48 14.79
N PHE A 400 37.14 -15.17 14.81
CA PHE A 400 38.18 -14.15 14.79
C PHE A 400 39.09 -14.29 16.01
N SER A 401 40.41 -14.32 15.78
CA SER A 401 41.47 -14.50 16.77
C SER A 401 41.49 -15.84 17.54
N GLN A 402 40.57 -16.78 17.29
CA GLN A 402 40.47 -18.04 17.99
C GLN A 402 40.83 -19.27 17.11
N GLY A 403 40.79 -19.11 15.77
CA GLY A 403 41.13 -20.14 14.80
C GLY A 403 39.93 -20.88 14.20
N LEU A 404 40.15 -22.14 13.82
CA LEU A 404 39.15 -22.98 13.13
C LEU A 404 38.44 -23.92 14.10
N PHE A 405 37.14 -24.08 13.90
CA PHE A 405 36.26 -24.90 14.70
C PHE A 405 35.38 -25.79 13.82
N VAL A 406 35.07 -26.99 14.29
CA VAL A 406 34.04 -27.85 13.74
C VAL A 406 32.74 -27.57 14.49
N PHE A 407 31.71 -27.13 13.78
CA PHE A 407 30.40 -26.83 14.33
C PHE A 407 29.40 -27.92 13.91
N HIS A 408 28.67 -28.48 14.87
CA HIS A 408 27.64 -29.48 14.62
C HIS A 408 26.26 -28.82 14.41
N LYS A 409 25.65 -29.04 13.25
CA LYS A 409 24.41 -28.34 12.81
C LYS A 409 23.21 -28.59 13.73
N GLU A 410 23.00 -29.84 14.20
CA GLU A 410 21.84 -30.18 15.04
C GLU A 410 22.01 -29.80 16.51
N THR A 411 23.20 -30.06 17.07
CA THR A 411 23.45 -29.85 18.50
C THR A 411 23.89 -28.43 18.82
N HIS A 412 24.27 -27.66 17.79
CA HIS A 412 24.79 -26.29 17.87
C HIS A 412 26.06 -26.20 18.76
N ARG A 413 26.79 -27.31 18.91
CA ARG A 413 28.05 -27.32 19.63
C ARG A 413 29.22 -27.19 18.67
N TYR A 414 30.29 -26.57 19.13
CA TYR A 414 31.52 -26.44 18.35
C TYR A 414 32.76 -26.79 19.18
N GLN A 415 33.80 -27.26 18.50
CA GLN A 415 35.08 -27.65 19.10
C GLN A 415 36.24 -27.23 18.17
N PRO A 416 37.41 -26.91 18.72
CA PRO A 416 38.57 -26.53 17.91
C PRO A 416 38.93 -27.64 16.92
N LEU A 417 39.27 -27.27 15.68
CA LEU A 417 39.84 -28.18 14.70
C LEU A 417 41.32 -28.34 14.99
N VAL A 418 41.71 -29.53 15.47
CA VAL A 418 43.12 -29.90 15.70
C VAL A 418 43.67 -30.49 14.40
N ILE A 419 44.61 -29.80 13.75
CA ILE A 419 45.35 -30.31 12.59
C ILE A 419 46.63 -30.94 13.11
N ILE A 420 46.70 -32.27 13.09
CA ILE A 420 47.91 -32.98 13.39
C ILE A 420 48.74 -33.04 12.11
N ASN A 421 49.87 -32.34 12.10
CA ASN A 421 50.78 -32.33 10.97
C ASN A 421 51.88 -33.36 11.20
N ASP A 422 51.72 -34.58 10.70
CA ASP A 422 52.69 -35.68 10.81
C ASP A 422 54.02 -35.43 10.04
N SER A 423 54.15 -34.30 9.35
CA SER A 423 55.29 -34.02 8.49
C SER A 423 56.45 -33.27 9.16
N ILE A 424 56.34 -32.91 10.46
CA ILE A 424 57.40 -32.16 11.16
C ILE A 424 58.45 -33.07 11.81
N ASN A 425 58.23 -34.39 11.92
CA ASN A 425 59.17 -35.31 12.58
C ASN A 425 60.15 -36.02 11.62
N ARG A 426 60.46 -35.51 10.44
CA ARG A 426 61.43 -36.13 9.51
C ARG A 426 62.67 -35.28 9.17
N SER A 427 63.10 -34.38 10.02
CA SER A 427 64.31 -33.59 9.76
C SER A 427 65.25 -33.44 10.95
N GLU A 428 65.32 -34.47 11.83
CA GLU A 428 66.43 -34.64 12.75
C GLU A 428 66.84 -36.13 12.78
N GLU A 429 67.59 -36.56 11.73
CA GLU A 429 68.62 -37.64 11.76
C GLU A 429 69.74 -37.28 10.82
#